data_354e1f0e504f4b425d5189d8f4917913
#
_entry.id   354e1f0e504f4b425d5189d8f4917913
#
_cell.length_a   1.000
_cell.length_b   1.000
_cell.length_c   1.000
_cell.angle_alpha   90.00
_cell.angle_beta   90.00
_cell.angle_gamma   90.00
#
_symmetry.space_group_name_H-M   'P 1'
#
loop_
_entity.id
_entity.type
_entity.pdbx_description
1 polymer ?
#
loop_
_entity_poly.entity_id
_entity_poly.type
_entity_poly.pdbx_seq_one_letter_code
_entity_poly.pdbx_strand_id
1 'polypeptide(L)'
;MKSILFILTTLIFATTATAQQFIEKAVVEYEVNTNLKKTMSNDSWDEMMKDNLSDLKISYYNYTFADNKSIFKFDRWSPKTRIPKYQKDVDEENTWYFDFGANKMMMQKQIVGTNFVIADSIQNIEWKITNENREIAGYNCRKAVGKIMDDVYVFAFYTDEITISGGPCSIHGLPGLVLGLSIPRLYTSFVATKVDLTMTKAFEIKPITAKKTYDLLGLKKEMEEKTKEWFSYGDDKEENLRQKNLFLWNAFL
;
A
#
# COMPACT_ATOMS: atom_id res chain seq x y z
N MET A 1 -44.09 19.64 41.67
CA MET A 1 -44.02 19.87 40.24
C MET A 1 -42.61 20.30 39.73
N LYS A 2 -41.82 21.07 40.48
CA LYS A 2 -40.46 21.48 40.06
C LYS A 2 -39.45 20.35 40.05
N SER A 3 -39.57 19.33 40.89
CA SER A 3 -38.64 18.20 40.97
C SER A 3 -38.81 17.15 39.83
N ILE A 4 -40.02 17.03 39.29
CA ILE A 4 -40.31 16.11 38.15
C ILE A 4 -39.78 16.68 36.85
N LEU A 5 -39.75 18.02 36.71
CA LEU A 5 -39.24 18.69 35.53
C LEU A 5 -37.69 18.54 35.42
N PHE A 6 -36.98 18.43 36.54
CA PHE A 6 -35.53 18.24 36.58
C PHE A 6 -35.09 16.81 36.18
N ILE A 7 -35.92 15.82 36.47
CA ILE A 7 -35.67 14.43 36.08
C ILE A 7 -35.90 14.21 34.57
N LEU A 8 -36.85 14.95 33.98
CA LEU A 8 -37.17 14.82 32.56
C LEU A 8 -36.09 15.48 31.68
N THR A 9 -35.39 16.49 32.14
CA THR A 9 -34.30 17.16 31.41
C THR A 9 -32.99 16.38 31.44
N THR A 10 -32.75 15.56 32.44
CA THR A 10 -31.56 14.67 32.51
C THR A 10 -31.67 13.44 31.62
N LEU A 11 -32.87 13.06 31.20
CA LEU A 11 -33.08 11.86 30.35
C LEU A 11 -32.86 12.14 28.86
N ILE A 12 -32.74 13.38 28.41
CA ILE A 12 -32.59 13.77 27.00
C ILE A 12 -31.11 13.81 26.58
N PHE A 13 -30.17 13.74 27.51
CA PHE A 13 -28.74 13.61 27.24
C PHE A 13 -28.23 12.14 27.20
N ALA A 14 -29.12 11.18 26.92
CA ALA A 14 -28.69 9.84 26.53
C ALA A 14 -28.02 9.93 25.16
N THR A 15 -26.75 10.26 25.19
CA THR A 15 -25.80 10.33 24.08
C THR A 15 -25.98 9.13 23.18
N THR A 16 -26.07 9.37 21.89
CA THR A 16 -25.78 8.37 20.86
C THR A 16 -24.33 7.93 21.04
N ALA A 17 -24.08 7.01 21.94
CA ALA A 17 -22.85 6.24 21.96
C ALA A 17 -22.88 5.42 20.68
N THR A 18 -22.24 5.89 19.63
CA THR A 18 -21.89 5.07 18.49
C THR A 18 -20.96 3.99 19.06
N ALA A 19 -21.52 2.80 19.27
CA ALA A 19 -20.71 1.64 19.64
C ALA A 19 -19.68 1.47 18.53
N GLN A 20 -18.41 1.64 18.83
CA GLN A 20 -17.34 1.27 17.92
C GLN A 20 -17.50 -0.23 17.64
N GLN A 21 -17.92 -0.54 16.44
CA GLN A 21 -18.07 -1.93 16.02
C GLN A 21 -16.66 -2.50 15.85
N PHE A 22 -16.30 -3.46 16.67
CA PHE A 22 -15.03 -4.17 16.50
C PHE A 22 -15.09 -4.97 15.21
N ILE A 23 -14.28 -4.57 14.24
CA ILE A 23 -14.25 -5.18 12.91
C ILE A 23 -13.19 -6.27 12.92
N GLU A 24 -13.63 -7.52 12.93
CA GLU A 24 -12.75 -8.68 12.94
C GLU A 24 -12.20 -9.03 11.56
N LYS A 25 -12.92 -8.65 10.49
CA LYS A 25 -12.60 -9.03 9.10
C LYS A 25 -12.93 -7.91 8.16
N ALA A 26 -12.08 -7.73 7.15
CA ALA A 26 -12.33 -6.79 6.06
C ALA A 26 -11.71 -7.31 4.77
N VAL A 27 -12.39 -7.04 3.64
CA VAL A 27 -11.80 -7.15 2.32
C VAL A 27 -11.99 -5.83 1.60
N VAL A 28 -10.90 -5.29 1.09
CA VAL A 28 -10.91 -4.01 0.35
C VAL A 28 -10.27 -4.23 -1.01
N GLU A 29 -11.00 -3.87 -2.06
CA GLU A 29 -10.45 -3.79 -3.41
C GLU A 29 -9.86 -2.41 -3.64
N TYR A 30 -8.61 -2.37 -4.13
CA TYR A 30 -7.94 -1.14 -4.51
C TYR A 30 -7.69 -1.11 -6.01
N GLU A 31 -8.02 0.02 -6.63
CA GLU A 31 -7.50 0.38 -7.95
C GLU A 31 -6.13 1.05 -7.77
N VAL A 32 -5.13 0.51 -8.46
CA VAL A 32 -3.75 0.99 -8.42
C VAL A 32 -3.41 1.60 -9.76
N ASN A 33 -3.07 2.88 -9.74
CA ASN A 33 -2.74 3.66 -10.92
C ASN A 33 -1.28 4.11 -10.86
N THR A 34 -0.47 3.69 -11.84
CA THR A 34 0.92 4.16 -12.01
C THR A 34 1.05 4.93 -13.33
N ASN A 35 1.62 6.13 -13.28
CA ASN A 35 1.92 6.91 -14.48
C ASN A 35 3.20 6.37 -15.13
N LEU A 36 3.05 5.54 -16.17
CA LEU A 36 4.18 4.88 -16.82
C LEU A 36 5.14 5.87 -17.47
N LYS A 37 4.62 6.90 -18.15
CA LYS A 37 5.47 7.89 -18.85
C LYS A 37 6.43 8.61 -17.91
N LYS A 38 6.04 8.78 -16.64
CA LYS A 38 6.89 9.40 -15.63
C LYS A 38 7.89 8.44 -14.99
N THR A 39 7.70 7.13 -15.13
CA THR A 39 8.66 6.13 -14.62
C THR A 39 9.77 5.83 -15.64
N MET A 40 9.55 6.14 -16.90
CA MET A 40 10.51 5.88 -17.98
C MET A 40 11.71 6.85 -17.93
N SER A 41 12.82 6.42 -18.46
CA SER A 41 14.00 7.27 -18.67
C SER A 41 13.82 8.17 -19.91
N ASN A 42 14.76 9.05 -20.15
CA ASN A 42 14.80 9.89 -21.36
C ASN A 42 15.70 9.29 -22.45
N ASP A 43 15.97 7.98 -22.39
CA ASP A 43 16.76 7.33 -23.42
C ASP A 43 15.94 7.04 -24.69
N SER A 44 16.63 6.80 -25.81
CA SER A 44 16.02 6.60 -27.13
C SER A 44 15.11 5.37 -27.18
N TRP A 45 15.36 4.35 -26.36
CA TRP A 45 14.55 3.15 -26.30
C TRP A 45 13.19 3.42 -25.62
N ASP A 46 13.22 4.10 -24.49
CA ASP A 46 12.02 4.51 -23.78
C ASP A 46 11.17 5.46 -24.61
N GLU A 47 11.78 6.39 -25.34
CA GLU A 47 11.06 7.29 -26.25
C GLU A 47 10.33 6.52 -27.35
N MET A 48 10.96 5.52 -27.96
CA MET A 48 10.33 4.69 -28.98
C MET A 48 9.16 3.86 -28.43
N MET A 49 9.22 3.47 -27.16
CA MET A 49 8.18 2.67 -26.52
C MET A 49 7.00 3.50 -25.99
N LYS A 50 7.19 4.79 -25.70
CA LYS A 50 6.17 5.69 -25.13
C LYS A 50 4.85 5.70 -25.91
N ASP A 51 4.91 5.63 -27.22
CA ASP A 51 3.71 5.68 -28.10
C ASP A 51 2.92 4.36 -28.11
N ASN A 52 3.56 3.24 -27.76
CA ASN A 52 2.97 1.92 -27.78
C ASN A 52 2.44 1.48 -26.41
N LEU A 53 2.81 2.18 -25.34
CA LEU A 53 2.38 1.88 -23.97
C LEU A 53 1.20 2.75 -23.53
N SER A 54 0.40 2.24 -22.62
CA SER A 54 -0.62 3.06 -21.94
C SER A 54 0.05 4.15 -21.12
N ASP A 55 -0.56 5.34 -21.04
CA ASP A 55 -0.11 6.41 -20.14
C ASP A 55 -0.15 5.98 -18.69
N LEU A 56 -1.18 5.20 -18.35
CA LEU A 56 -1.42 4.65 -17.03
C LEU A 56 -1.38 3.12 -17.06
N LYS A 57 -0.67 2.56 -16.10
CA LYS A 57 -0.77 1.17 -15.70
C LYS A 57 -1.84 1.07 -14.60
N ILE A 58 -2.95 0.41 -14.89
CA ILE A 58 -4.08 0.25 -13.97
C ILE A 58 -4.24 -1.22 -13.63
N SER A 59 -4.18 -1.54 -12.35
CA SER A 59 -4.37 -2.88 -11.79
C SER A 59 -5.26 -2.83 -10.56
N TYR A 60 -5.79 -3.99 -10.18
CA TYR A 60 -6.62 -4.15 -8.98
C TYR A 60 -5.94 -5.11 -8.02
N TYR A 61 -5.96 -4.75 -6.76
CA TYR A 61 -5.40 -5.52 -5.66
C TYR A 61 -6.44 -5.69 -4.55
N ASN A 62 -6.38 -6.82 -3.86
CA ASN A 62 -7.22 -7.07 -2.70
C ASN A 62 -6.38 -7.02 -1.41
N TYR A 63 -6.83 -6.18 -0.47
CA TYR A 63 -6.40 -6.22 0.92
C TYR A 63 -7.42 -7.05 1.70
N THR A 64 -6.95 -8.08 2.36
CA THR A 64 -7.77 -8.94 3.23
C THR A 64 -7.21 -8.90 4.62
N PHE A 65 -8.05 -8.67 5.62
CA PHE A 65 -7.72 -8.66 7.04
C PHE A 65 -8.59 -9.65 7.81
N ALA A 66 -7.99 -10.46 8.67
CA ALA A 66 -8.67 -11.29 9.66
C ALA A 66 -7.68 -11.71 10.77
N ASP A 67 -8.17 -11.87 11.98
CA ASP A 67 -7.41 -12.43 13.11
C ASP A 67 -6.04 -11.74 13.33
N ASN A 68 -6.02 -10.39 13.29
CA ASN A 68 -4.81 -9.56 13.37
C ASN A 68 -3.75 -9.84 12.28
N LYS A 69 -4.17 -10.42 11.18
CA LYS A 69 -3.31 -10.65 10.00
C LYS A 69 -3.88 -9.98 8.78
N SER A 70 -3.01 -9.59 7.87
CA SER A 70 -3.44 -9.09 6.57
C SER A 70 -2.63 -9.67 5.44
N ILE A 71 -3.24 -9.68 4.25
CA ILE A 71 -2.58 -9.97 3.01
C ILE A 71 -3.05 -8.97 1.96
N PHE A 72 -2.09 -8.37 1.26
CA PHE A 72 -2.33 -7.51 0.11
C PHE A 72 -1.70 -8.16 -1.12
N LYS A 73 -2.48 -8.42 -2.16
CA LYS A 73 -2.02 -9.13 -3.34
C LYS A 73 -2.78 -8.70 -4.60
N PHE A 74 -2.12 -8.90 -5.74
CA PHE A 74 -2.70 -8.70 -7.05
C PHE A 74 -3.98 -9.52 -7.25
N ASP A 75 -4.97 -8.92 -7.94
CA ASP A 75 -6.21 -9.56 -8.33
C ASP A 75 -6.33 -9.65 -9.86
N ARG A 76 -6.34 -8.51 -10.54
CA ARG A 76 -6.50 -8.45 -11.99
C ARG A 76 -5.96 -7.18 -12.62
N TRP A 77 -5.77 -7.23 -13.92
CA TRP A 77 -5.46 -6.07 -14.75
C TRP A 77 -6.72 -5.35 -15.23
N SER A 78 -6.64 -4.04 -15.36
CA SER A 78 -7.62 -3.29 -16.13
C SER A 78 -7.47 -3.63 -17.63
N PRO A 79 -8.59 -3.83 -18.35
CA PRO A 79 -8.54 -4.02 -19.82
C PRO A 79 -7.90 -2.85 -20.57
N LYS A 80 -7.81 -1.68 -19.94
CA LYS A 80 -7.18 -0.48 -20.51
C LYS A 80 -5.65 -0.50 -20.43
N THR A 81 -5.06 -1.39 -19.61
CA THR A 81 -3.61 -1.47 -19.42
C THR A 81 -2.94 -2.24 -20.56
N ARG A 82 -2.14 -1.54 -21.33
CA ARG A 82 -1.32 -2.12 -22.42
C ARG A 82 0.14 -2.01 -22.04
N ILE A 83 0.70 -3.10 -21.50
CA ILE A 83 2.11 -3.24 -21.14
C ILE A 83 2.60 -4.64 -21.51
N PRO A 84 3.90 -4.83 -21.73
CA PRO A 84 4.50 -6.14 -22.00
C PRO A 84 4.25 -7.13 -20.86
N LYS A 85 4.19 -8.42 -21.21
CA LYS A 85 3.92 -9.49 -20.23
C LYS A 85 4.94 -9.49 -19.08
N TYR A 86 6.22 -9.33 -19.35
CA TYR A 86 7.27 -9.34 -18.32
C TYR A 86 7.08 -8.24 -17.26
N GLN A 87 6.47 -7.12 -17.62
CA GLN A 87 6.13 -6.06 -16.65
C GLN A 87 4.88 -6.42 -15.84
N LYS A 88 3.95 -7.19 -16.43
CA LYS A 88 2.78 -7.72 -15.70
C LYS A 88 3.19 -8.74 -14.67
N ASP A 89 4.06 -9.67 -15.04
CA ASP A 89 4.53 -10.76 -14.18
C ASP A 89 5.14 -10.21 -12.86
N VAL A 90 5.81 -9.06 -12.91
CA VAL A 90 6.35 -8.39 -11.70
C VAL A 90 5.25 -8.03 -10.70
N ASP A 91 4.18 -7.39 -11.15
CA ASP A 91 3.09 -6.97 -10.25
C ASP A 91 2.24 -8.15 -9.78
N GLU A 92 2.02 -9.14 -10.64
CA GLU A 92 1.23 -10.35 -10.33
C GLU A 92 1.84 -11.19 -9.22
N GLU A 93 3.17 -11.21 -9.12
CA GLU A 93 3.92 -11.96 -8.11
C GLU A 93 4.04 -11.22 -6.76
N ASN A 94 3.81 -9.91 -6.74
CA ASN A 94 3.97 -9.12 -5.53
C ASN A 94 2.88 -9.42 -4.51
N THR A 95 3.30 -9.75 -3.29
CA THR A 95 2.40 -10.04 -2.16
C THR A 95 2.98 -9.50 -0.87
N TRP A 96 2.15 -8.88 -0.05
CA TRP A 96 2.52 -8.40 1.29
C TRP A 96 1.65 -9.11 2.33
N TYR A 97 2.29 -9.72 3.30
CA TYR A 97 1.65 -10.38 4.43
C TYR A 97 2.10 -9.74 5.72
N PHE A 98 1.17 -9.51 6.63
CA PHE A 98 1.43 -9.01 7.97
C PHE A 98 0.76 -9.87 9.03
N ASP A 99 1.47 -10.13 10.10
CA ASP A 99 0.96 -10.67 11.37
C ASP A 99 1.22 -9.62 12.45
N PHE A 100 0.22 -8.79 12.72
CA PHE A 100 0.33 -7.69 13.68
C PHE A 100 0.47 -8.19 15.11
N GLY A 101 -0.11 -9.37 15.41
CA GLY A 101 0.02 -10.00 16.73
C GLY A 101 1.43 -10.51 17.01
N ALA A 102 2.11 -11.03 16.00
CA ALA A 102 3.48 -11.54 16.10
C ALA A 102 4.55 -10.50 15.74
N ASN A 103 4.17 -9.27 15.39
CA ASN A 103 5.07 -8.23 14.87
C ASN A 103 5.94 -8.71 13.72
N LYS A 104 5.33 -9.40 12.75
CA LYS A 104 6.04 -9.98 11.59
C LYS A 104 5.45 -9.49 10.29
N MET A 105 6.32 -9.20 9.33
CA MET A 105 5.94 -8.98 7.95
C MET A 105 6.65 -9.97 7.03
N MET A 106 5.99 -10.31 5.92
CA MET A 106 6.61 -11.01 4.81
C MET A 106 6.18 -10.35 3.50
N MET A 107 7.12 -10.18 2.59
CA MET A 107 6.84 -9.65 1.25
C MET A 107 7.46 -10.58 0.22
N GLN A 108 6.66 -10.96 -0.78
CA GLN A 108 7.18 -11.57 -2.00
C GLN A 108 7.28 -10.49 -3.06
N LYS A 109 8.47 -10.35 -3.64
CA LYS A 109 8.76 -9.36 -4.69
C LYS A 109 9.52 -10.01 -5.81
N GLN A 110 9.09 -9.77 -7.05
CA GLN A 110 9.89 -10.13 -8.21
C GLN A 110 10.87 -9.00 -8.54
N ILE A 111 12.16 -9.26 -8.40
CA ILE A 111 13.22 -8.30 -8.68
C ILE A 111 14.09 -8.91 -9.78
N VAL A 112 14.14 -8.23 -10.94
CA VAL A 112 14.93 -8.69 -12.11
C VAL A 112 14.68 -10.16 -12.46
N GLY A 113 13.41 -10.54 -12.59
CA GLY A 113 13.00 -11.89 -12.98
C GLY A 113 13.17 -12.97 -11.91
N THR A 114 13.62 -12.61 -10.70
CA THR A 114 13.79 -13.55 -9.58
C THR A 114 12.83 -13.18 -8.44
N ASN A 115 12.14 -14.19 -7.90
CA ASN A 115 11.26 -14.00 -6.75
C ASN A 115 12.08 -14.06 -5.45
N PHE A 116 12.01 -12.99 -4.67
CA PHE A 116 12.58 -12.88 -3.33
C PHE A 116 11.46 -12.88 -2.31
N VAL A 117 11.65 -13.55 -1.18
CA VAL A 117 10.79 -13.44 -0.02
C VAL A 117 11.55 -12.77 1.10
N ILE A 118 11.08 -11.59 1.48
CA ILE A 118 11.60 -10.80 2.58
C ILE A 118 10.77 -11.16 3.81
N ALA A 119 11.42 -11.45 4.94
CA ALA A 119 10.78 -11.71 6.22
C ALA A 119 11.49 -10.89 7.29
N ASP A 120 10.74 -9.99 7.95
CA ASP A 120 11.30 -9.04 8.93
C ASP A 120 10.26 -8.69 9.99
N SER A 121 10.63 -7.90 10.97
CA SER A 121 9.71 -7.22 11.88
C SER A 121 8.95 -6.10 11.16
N ILE A 122 7.76 -5.77 11.64
CA ILE A 122 6.98 -4.64 11.14
C ILE A 122 7.71 -3.35 11.51
N GLN A 123 8.07 -2.56 10.49
CA GLN A 123 8.81 -1.31 10.69
C GLN A 123 7.86 -0.20 11.12
N ASN A 124 8.26 0.62 12.08
CA ASN A 124 7.44 1.75 12.52
C ASN A 124 7.43 2.86 11.45
N ILE A 125 6.24 3.42 11.18
CA ILE A 125 6.07 4.58 10.31
C ILE A 125 5.62 5.75 11.17
N GLU A 126 6.38 6.85 11.13
CA GLU A 126 5.99 8.09 11.80
C GLU A 126 4.99 8.86 10.93
N TRP A 127 3.79 9.09 11.47
CA TRP A 127 2.71 9.75 10.78
C TRP A 127 2.45 11.16 11.31
N LYS A 128 2.32 12.12 10.41
CA LYS A 128 1.78 13.46 10.68
C LYS A 128 0.38 13.55 10.10
N ILE A 129 -0.63 13.52 10.98
CA ILE A 129 -2.04 13.66 10.59
C ILE A 129 -2.31 15.15 10.28
N THR A 130 -3.06 15.40 9.21
CA THR A 130 -3.44 16.74 8.76
C THR A 130 -4.95 16.99 8.92
N ASN A 131 -5.40 18.21 8.61
CA ASN A 131 -6.83 18.56 8.63
C ASN A 131 -7.52 18.37 7.27
N GLU A 132 -6.81 17.83 6.28
CA GLU A 132 -7.40 17.53 4.96
C GLU A 132 -8.22 16.24 5.05
N ASN A 133 -9.46 16.30 4.57
CA ASN A 133 -10.36 15.16 4.50
C ASN A 133 -10.76 14.90 3.05
N ARG A 134 -11.09 13.64 2.77
CA ARG A 134 -11.58 13.19 1.47
C ARG A 134 -12.53 12.01 1.66
N GLU A 135 -13.60 11.96 0.90
CA GLU A 135 -14.46 10.77 0.85
C GLU A 135 -13.86 9.74 -0.12
N ILE A 136 -13.72 8.48 0.35
CA ILE A 136 -13.22 7.36 -0.44
C ILE A 136 -14.08 6.14 -0.10
N ALA A 137 -14.66 5.50 -1.13
CA ALA A 137 -15.52 4.33 -0.99
C ALA A 137 -16.66 4.50 0.02
N GLY A 138 -17.19 5.74 0.16
CA GLY A 138 -18.28 6.08 1.08
C GLY A 138 -17.84 6.36 2.52
N TYR A 139 -16.53 6.41 2.82
CA TYR A 139 -15.98 6.71 4.14
C TYR A 139 -15.31 8.07 4.15
N ASN A 140 -15.46 8.80 5.26
CA ASN A 140 -14.71 10.03 5.47
C ASN A 140 -13.29 9.71 5.92
N CYS A 141 -12.31 10.08 5.09
CA CYS A 141 -10.90 9.75 5.30
C CYS A 141 -10.09 11.00 5.61
N ARG A 142 -9.27 10.94 6.66
CA ARG A 142 -8.33 11.99 7.03
C ARG A 142 -6.97 11.72 6.37
N LYS A 143 -6.30 12.79 5.95
CA LYS A 143 -4.96 12.69 5.38
C LYS A 143 -3.90 12.60 6.46
N ALA A 144 -2.96 11.70 6.24
CA ALA A 144 -1.72 11.61 7.00
C ALA A 144 -0.52 11.61 6.04
N VAL A 145 0.59 12.16 6.49
CA VAL A 145 1.86 12.17 5.76
C VAL A 145 2.85 11.32 6.54
N GLY A 146 3.41 10.32 5.90
CA GLY A 146 4.44 9.47 6.46
C GLY A 146 5.72 9.52 5.64
N LYS A 147 6.80 9.00 6.22
CA LYS A 147 8.08 8.83 5.55
C LYS A 147 8.52 7.38 5.70
N ILE A 148 8.82 6.74 4.59
CA ILE A 148 9.27 5.34 4.51
C ILE A 148 10.57 5.25 3.73
N MET A 149 11.34 4.16 3.94
CA MET A 149 12.61 3.94 3.25
C MET A 149 13.54 5.17 3.29
N ASP A 150 13.65 5.80 4.46
CA ASP A 150 14.48 6.97 4.77
C ASP A 150 14.09 8.26 4.04
N ASP A 151 13.62 8.23 2.79
CA ASP A 151 13.40 9.43 1.98
C ASP A 151 12.13 9.44 1.12
N VAL A 152 11.26 8.43 1.24
CA VAL A 152 10.04 8.36 0.43
C VAL A 152 8.85 8.87 1.22
N TYR A 153 8.35 10.04 0.87
CA TYR A 153 7.10 10.57 1.41
C TYR A 153 5.90 9.84 0.82
N VAL A 154 4.97 9.48 1.70
CA VAL A 154 3.69 8.87 1.35
C VAL A 154 2.55 9.71 1.91
N PHE A 155 1.46 9.80 1.17
CA PHE A 155 0.24 10.48 1.57
C PHE A 155 -0.88 9.45 1.70
N ALA A 156 -1.24 9.12 2.93
CA ALA A 156 -2.30 8.18 3.23
C ALA A 156 -3.60 8.92 3.57
N PHE A 157 -4.73 8.37 3.14
CA PHE A 157 -6.08 8.75 3.55
C PHE A 157 -6.69 7.58 4.28
N TYR A 158 -6.90 7.71 5.58
CA TYR A 158 -7.42 6.66 6.44
C TYR A 158 -8.76 7.05 7.06
N THR A 159 -9.60 6.07 7.32
CA THR A 159 -10.84 6.25 8.08
C THR A 159 -10.74 5.59 9.45
N ASP A 160 -11.17 6.31 10.49
CA ASP A 160 -11.28 5.79 11.86
C ASP A 160 -12.62 5.07 12.13
N GLU A 161 -13.53 5.08 11.15
CA GLU A 161 -14.75 4.27 11.18
C GLU A 161 -14.44 2.76 11.08
N ILE A 162 -13.27 2.39 10.51
CA ILE A 162 -12.77 1.03 10.41
C ILE A 162 -11.50 0.93 11.24
N THR A 163 -11.58 0.32 12.42
CA THR A 163 -10.51 0.30 13.45
C THR A 163 -9.36 -0.67 13.15
N ILE A 164 -9.15 -1.04 11.88
CA ILE A 164 -8.05 -1.87 11.41
C ILE A 164 -6.86 -0.96 11.07
N SER A 165 -5.75 -1.08 11.80
CA SER A 165 -4.52 -0.34 11.51
C SER A 165 -3.74 -1.00 10.37
N GLY A 166 -4.16 -0.79 9.13
CA GLY A 166 -3.54 -1.40 7.95
C GLY A 166 -3.90 -0.70 6.66
N GLY A 167 -3.40 -1.22 5.53
CA GLY A 167 -3.64 -0.65 4.22
C GLY A 167 -2.86 -1.36 3.11
N PRO A 168 -2.79 -0.76 1.91
CA PRO A 168 -2.07 -1.33 0.78
C PRO A 168 -0.55 -1.39 1.02
N CYS A 169 0.11 -2.35 0.40
CA CYS A 169 1.55 -2.59 0.52
C CYS A 169 1.98 -2.77 1.99
N SER A 170 3.04 -2.07 2.40
CA SER A 170 3.57 -2.09 3.77
C SER A 170 3.02 -0.97 4.67
N ILE A 171 1.92 -0.30 4.28
CA ILE A 171 1.37 0.85 5.00
C ILE A 171 0.50 0.40 6.18
N HIS A 172 0.84 0.89 7.38
CA HIS A 172 0.16 0.58 8.64
C HIS A 172 0.45 1.67 9.69
N GLY A 173 -0.06 1.49 10.92
CA GLY A 173 0.26 2.36 12.07
C GLY A 173 -0.61 3.60 12.21
N LEU A 174 -1.60 3.81 11.31
CA LEU A 174 -2.63 4.84 11.47
C LEU A 174 -3.78 4.29 12.33
N PRO A 175 -4.54 5.16 13.04
CA PRO A 175 -5.65 4.72 13.89
C PRO A 175 -6.91 4.39 13.06
N GLY A 176 -6.75 3.58 12.01
CA GLY A 176 -7.82 3.19 11.11
C GLY A 176 -7.30 2.66 9.78
N LEU A 177 -8.23 2.22 8.92
CA LEU A 177 -7.90 1.59 7.64
C LEU A 177 -7.57 2.64 6.57
N VAL A 178 -6.44 2.45 5.90
CA VAL A 178 -6.01 3.32 4.79
C VAL A 178 -6.77 2.94 3.52
N LEU A 179 -7.66 3.81 3.08
CA LEU A 179 -8.46 3.63 1.86
C LEU A 179 -7.88 4.35 0.64
N GLY A 180 -6.95 5.28 0.86
CA GLY A 180 -6.23 5.96 -0.21
C GLY A 180 -4.75 6.09 0.14
N LEU A 181 -3.87 5.88 -0.84
CA LEU A 181 -2.43 6.04 -0.69
C LEU A 181 -1.85 6.65 -1.96
N SER A 182 -0.97 7.62 -1.82
CA SER A 182 -0.19 8.17 -2.92
C SER A 182 1.28 8.12 -2.58
N ILE A 183 2.08 7.62 -3.51
CA ILE A 183 3.54 7.54 -3.44
C ILE A 183 4.10 8.33 -4.63
N PRO A 184 4.30 9.65 -4.49
CA PRO A 184 4.67 10.51 -5.62
C PRO A 184 5.99 10.10 -6.28
N ARG A 185 6.95 9.62 -5.52
CA ARG A 185 8.25 9.14 -6.03
C ARG A 185 8.13 7.92 -6.95
N LEU A 186 7.06 7.13 -6.81
CA LEU A 186 6.73 6.01 -7.68
C LEU A 186 5.69 6.38 -8.74
N TYR A 187 5.20 7.62 -8.74
CA TYR A 187 4.09 8.05 -9.60
C TYR A 187 2.86 7.14 -9.49
N THR A 188 2.65 6.56 -8.30
CA THR A 188 1.63 5.53 -8.04
C THR A 188 0.64 6.00 -6.99
N SER A 189 -0.63 5.68 -7.22
CA SER A 189 -1.72 5.87 -6.27
C SER A 189 -2.56 4.61 -6.14
N PHE A 190 -3.07 4.38 -4.92
CA PHE A 190 -3.98 3.30 -4.55
C PHE A 190 -5.25 3.94 -4.04
N VAL A 191 -6.40 3.55 -4.56
CA VAL A 191 -7.70 4.07 -4.12
C VAL A 191 -8.66 2.90 -3.92
N ALA A 192 -9.21 2.78 -2.73
CA ALA A 192 -10.23 1.78 -2.44
C ALA A 192 -11.47 2.01 -3.32
N THR A 193 -11.87 0.99 -4.06
CA THR A 193 -13.09 0.99 -4.90
C THR A 193 -14.24 0.28 -4.24
N LYS A 194 -13.94 -0.67 -3.35
CA LYS A 194 -14.93 -1.45 -2.62
C LYS A 194 -14.41 -1.83 -1.24
N VAL A 195 -15.26 -1.70 -0.23
CA VAL A 195 -15.01 -2.15 1.15
C VAL A 195 -16.10 -3.13 1.52
N ASP A 196 -15.72 -4.34 1.93
CA ASP A 196 -16.63 -5.39 2.41
C ASP A 196 -16.24 -5.78 3.84
N LEU A 197 -17.09 -5.44 4.80
CA LEU A 197 -16.96 -5.76 6.22
C LEU A 197 -17.92 -6.89 6.65
N THR A 198 -18.75 -7.38 5.73
CA THR A 198 -19.86 -8.28 6.03
C THR A 198 -19.55 -9.74 5.71
N MET A 199 -18.30 -10.06 5.39
CA MET A 199 -17.92 -11.40 4.95
C MET A 199 -18.26 -12.49 5.99
N THR A 200 -19.19 -13.35 5.63
CA THR A 200 -19.61 -14.49 6.45
C THR A 200 -18.73 -15.73 6.26
N LYS A 201 -18.02 -15.81 5.12
CA LYS A 201 -17.12 -16.94 4.83
C LYS A 201 -15.89 -16.87 5.69
N ALA A 202 -15.57 -17.96 6.37
CA ALA A 202 -14.29 -18.11 7.00
C ALA A 202 -13.18 -18.16 5.93
N PHE A 203 -12.18 -17.33 6.05
CA PHE A 203 -10.95 -17.42 5.27
C PHE A 203 -9.76 -17.36 6.22
N GLU A 204 -8.77 -18.14 5.91
CA GLU A 204 -7.51 -18.17 6.64
C GLU A 204 -6.45 -17.40 5.88
N ILE A 205 -5.85 -16.40 6.52
CA ILE A 205 -4.72 -15.66 5.95
C ILE A 205 -3.44 -16.42 6.32
N LYS A 206 -2.83 -17.03 5.30
CA LYS A 206 -1.60 -17.82 5.46
C LYS A 206 -0.36 -16.98 5.15
N PRO A 207 0.73 -17.17 5.90
CA PRO A 207 2.00 -16.54 5.59
C PRO A 207 2.56 -17.03 4.24
N ILE A 208 3.38 -16.21 3.63
CA ILE A 208 4.11 -16.58 2.42
C ILE A 208 5.09 -17.70 2.74
N THR A 209 5.09 -18.76 1.92
CA THR A 209 5.97 -19.90 2.12
C THR A 209 7.18 -19.79 1.18
N ALA A 210 8.39 -19.88 1.73
CA ALA A 210 9.62 -19.82 0.95
C ALA A 210 10.70 -20.76 1.51
N LYS A 211 11.56 -21.27 0.63
CA LYS A 211 12.74 -22.06 1.03
C LYS A 211 13.86 -21.21 1.62
N LYS A 212 13.93 -19.95 1.20
CA LYS A 212 14.91 -18.97 1.65
C LYS A 212 14.19 -17.63 1.85
N THR A 213 14.49 -16.97 2.95
CA THR A 213 14.04 -15.62 3.25
C THR A 213 15.22 -14.69 3.44
N TYR A 214 15.00 -13.39 3.23
CA TYR A 214 15.96 -12.33 3.41
C TYR A 214 15.40 -11.32 4.41
N ASP A 215 16.23 -10.67 5.19
CA ASP A 215 15.86 -9.44 5.86
C ASP A 215 15.85 -8.26 4.89
N LEU A 216 15.06 -7.25 5.20
CA LEU A 216 14.84 -6.10 4.30
C LEU A 216 16.15 -5.34 4.01
N LEU A 217 16.92 -5.06 5.07
CA LEU A 217 18.14 -4.26 4.96
C LEU A 217 19.24 -5.02 4.23
N GLY A 218 19.41 -6.31 4.52
CA GLY A 218 20.39 -7.18 3.87
C GLY A 218 20.15 -7.33 2.38
N LEU A 219 18.86 -7.56 1.99
CA LEU A 219 18.52 -7.66 0.57
C LEU A 219 18.67 -6.31 -0.15
N LYS A 220 18.27 -5.20 0.48
CA LYS A 220 18.48 -3.86 -0.09
C LYS A 220 19.95 -3.61 -0.39
N LYS A 221 20.82 -3.87 0.56
CA LYS A 221 22.27 -3.71 0.40
C LYS A 221 22.86 -4.61 -0.69
N GLU A 222 22.39 -5.87 -0.76
CA GLU A 222 22.80 -6.81 -1.82
C GLU A 222 22.37 -6.31 -3.21
N MET A 223 21.15 -5.79 -3.34
CA MET A 223 20.66 -5.23 -4.60
C MET A 223 21.41 -3.96 -4.99
N GLU A 224 21.67 -3.06 -4.06
CA GLU A 224 22.45 -1.84 -4.31
C GLU A 224 23.84 -2.17 -4.87
N GLU A 225 24.52 -3.16 -4.31
CA GLU A 225 25.85 -3.56 -4.78
C GLU A 225 25.79 -4.22 -6.16
N LYS A 226 24.86 -5.15 -6.35
CA LYS A 226 24.71 -5.88 -7.64
C LYS A 226 24.28 -5.00 -8.80
N THR A 227 23.52 -3.93 -8.53
CA THR A 227 23.01 -3.03 -9.57
C THR A 227 23.82 -1.74 -9.70
N LYS A 228 24.90 -1.60 -8.96
CA LYS A 228 25.73 -0.39 -8.94
C LYS A 228 26.18 0.08 -10.32
N GLU A 229 26.54 -0.85 -11.19
CA GLU A 229 27.00 -0.55 -12.56
C GLU A 229 25.85 -0.26 -13.53
N TRP A 230 24.62 -0.72 -13.25
CA TRP A 230 23.49 -0.56 -14.16
C TRP A 230 23.07 0.89 -14.34
N PHE A 231 23.33 1.72 -13.35
CA PHE A 231 22.93 3.13 -13.31
C PHE A 231 24.14 4.06 -13.44
N SER A 232 25.25 3.58 -14.01
CA SER A 232 26.46 4.38 -14.21
C SER A 232 26.75 4.70 -15.68
N TYR A 233 25.82 4.41 -16.57
CA TYR A 233 25.94 4.69 -18.00
C TYR A 233 25.41 6.08 -18.34
N GLY A 234 26.22 6.82 -19.11
CA GLY A 234 25.90 8.18 -19.56
C GLY A 234 26.41 9.29 -18.63
N ASP A 235 26.37 10.52 -19.14
CA ASP A 235 26.95 11.69 -18.46
C ASP A 235 25.99 12.35 -17.46
N ASP A 236 24.67 12.00 -17.51
CA ASP A 236 23.65 12.56 -16.63
C ASP A 236 23.58 11.80 -15.28
N LYS A 237 24.37 12.29 -14.32
CA LYS A 237 24.43 11.71 -12.96
C LYS A 237 23.13 11.86 -12.19
N GLU A 238 22.34 12.90 -12.47
CA GLU A 238 21.07 13.13 -11.78
C GLU A 238 20.02 12.11 -12.21
N GLU A 239 19.92 11.89 -13.54
CA GLU A 239 19.02 10.88 -14.10
C GLU A 239 19.43 9.48 -13.68
N ASN A 240 20.71 9.13 -13.68
CA ASN A 240 21.22 7.85 -13.20
C ASN A 240 20.84 7.60 -11.72
N LEU A 241 20.97 8.61 -10.86
CA LEU A 241 20.56 8.51 -9.46
C LEU A 241 19.03 8.37 -9.33
N ARG A 242 18.28 9.10 -10.15
CA ARG A 242 16.81 9.00 -10.19
C ARG A 242 16.37 7.59 -10.56
N GLN A 243 16.93 6.99 -11.59
CA GLN A 243 16.61 5.63 -12.05
C GLN A 243 17.00 4.59 -11.01
N LYS A 244 18.17 4.70 -10.41
CA LYS A 244 18.60 3.84 -9.31
C LYS A 244 17.61 3.86 -8.15
N ASN A 245 17.23 5.05 -7.70
CA ASN A 245 16.29 5.20 -6.59
C ASN A 245 14.90 4.66 -6.95
N LEU A 246 14.43 4.92 -8.16
CA LEU A 246 13.15 4.40 -8.65
C LEU A 246 13.14 2.86 -8.66
N PHE A 247 14.22 2.25 -9.12
CA PHE A 247 14.40 0.80 -9.09
C PHE A 247 14.33 0.25 -7.66
N LEU A 248 15.12 0.81 -6.74
CA LEU A 248 15.17 0.35 -5.35
C LEU A 248 13.82 0.55 -4.64
N TRP A 249 13.17 1.70 -4.83
CA TRP A 249 11.86 1.93 -4.23
C TRP A 249 10.79 0.96 -4.76
N ASN A 250 10.77 0.66 -6.06
CA ASN A 250 9.85 -0.34 -6.61
C ASN A 250 10.13 -1.76 -6.10
N ALA A 251 11.41 -2.09 -5.89
CA ALA A 251 11.81 -3.41 -5.40
C ALA A 251 11.39 -3.66 -3.94
N PHE A 252 11.33 -2.61 -3.11
CA PHE A 252 11.15 -2.75 -1.66
C PHE A 252 9.87 -2.11 -1.09
N LEU A 253 9.06 -1.46 -1.91
CA LEU A 253 7.72 -0.96 -1.59
C LEU A 253 6.66 -1.83 -2.24
#